data_f04f55d25c88f81968535146bd89f9d6
#
_entry.id   f04f55d25c88f81968535146bd89f9d6
#
_cell.length_a   1.000
_cell.length_b   1.000
_cell.length_c   1.000
_cell.angle_alpha   90.00
_cell.angle_beta   90.00
_cell.angle_gamma   90.00
#
_symmetry.space_group_name_H-M   'P 1'
#
loop_
_entity.id
_entity.type
_entity.pdbx_description
1 polymer ?
#
loop_
_entity_poly.entity_id
_entity_poly.type
_entity_poly.pdbx_seq_one_letter_code
_entity_poly.pdbx_strand_id
1 'polypeptide(L)'
;MRLSRLAWLAAISTLTISVCAYAQELPEGQGKAVVQTACSQCHGIDVIFGQPRSREEWGEVVSRMIGNGAQLSDDDYNVVIEYLATHLGPVSQNAPAKGHATSTAPGEGHDK
;
A
#
# COMPACT_ATOMS: atom_id res chain seq x y z
N MET A 1 60.93 -27.38 7.70
CA MET A 1 60.41 -26.04 7.56
C MET A 1 59.51 -25.90 6.31
N ARG A 2 58.55 -26.73 6.09
CA ARG A 2 57.63 -26.61 4.93
C ARG A 2 56.15 -26.90 5.23
N LEU A 3 55.76 -26.97 6.53
CA LEU A 3 54.41 -27.28 6.94
C LEU A 3 53.59 -26.05 7.39
N SER A 4 54.16 -24.82 7.42
CA SER A 4 53.48 -23.62 7.95
C SER A 4 52.76 -22.79 6.89
N ARG A 5 52.74 -23.21 5.64
CA ARG A 5 52.09 -22.41 4.57
C ARG A 5 50.72 -22.90 4.12
N LEU A 6 50.29 -24.05 4.62
CA LEU A 6 48.99 -24.63 4.27
C LEU A 6 47.85 -24.30 5.23
N ALA A 7 48.14 -23.62 6.35
CA ALA A 7 47.15 -23.30 7.38
C ALA A 7 46.42 -21.95 7.15
N TRP A 8 46.75 -21.20 6.10
CA TRP A 8 46.21 -19.84 5.88
C TRP A 8 45.12 -19.74 4.80
N LEU A 9 44.73 -20.86 4.18
CA LEU A 9 43.73 -20.85 3.10
C LEU A 9 42.34 -21.33 3.50
N ALA A 10 42.09 -21.62 4.78
CA ALA A 10 40.82 -22.16 5.23
C ALA A 10 39.88 -21.16 5.93
N ALA A 11 40.13 -19.85 5.83
CA ALA A 11 39.36 -18.81 6.53
C ALA A 11 38.64 -17.86 5.55
N ILE A 12 38.25 -18.33 4.36
CA ILE A 12 37.26 -17.59 3.59
C ILE A 12 35.89 -18.11 4.01
N SER A 13 35.48 -17.67 5.21
CA SER A 13 34.12 -17.84 5.70
C SER A 13 33.20 -17.10 4.73
N THR A 14 32.44 -17.83 3.95
CA THR A 14 31.41 -17.32 3.06
C THR A 14 30.36 -16.60 3.90
N LEU A 15 30.49 -15.29 4.01
CA LEU A 15 29.48 -14.40 4.55
C LEU A 15 28.31 -14.39 3.53
N THR A 16 27.43 -15.35 3.64
CA THR A 16 26.16 -15.36 2.90
C THR A 16 25.31 -14.21 3.43
N ILE A 17 25.35 -13.07 2.73
CA ILE A 17 24.42 -11.98 2.95
C ILE A 17 23.06 -12.50 2.50
N SER A 18 22.25 -12.98 3.45
CA SER A 18 20.83 -13.22 3.24
C SER A 18 20.20 -11.85 2.94
N VAL A 19 20.04 -11.55 1.66
CA VAL A 19 19.18 -10.46 1.22
C VAL A 19 17.76 -10.93 1.53
N CYS A 20 17.24 -10.51 2.68
CA CYS A 20 15.82 -10.62 2.98
C CYS A 20 15.11 -9.77 1.94
N ALA A 21 14.57 -10.41 0.90
CA ALA A 21 13.64 -9.75 0.00
C ALA A 21 12.44 -9.35 0.85
N TYR A 22 12.34 -8.07 1.18
CA TYR A 22 11.14 -7.52 1.79
C TYR A 22 10.04 -7.61 0.76
N ALA A 23 9.26 -8.69 0.81
CA ALA A 23 7.99 -8.73 0.12
C ALA A 23 7.16 -7.58 0.70
N GLN A 24 6.79 -6.62 -0.14
CA GLN A 24 5.92 -5.53 0.26
C GLN A 24 4.56 -6.14 0.60
N GLU A 25 4.26 -6.20 1.88
CA GLU A 25 3.01 -6.73 2.40
C GLU A 25 2.02 -5.59 2.58
N LEU A 26 0.74 -5.87 2.29
CA LEU A 26 -0.33 -4.91 2.51
C LEU A 26 -0.46 -4.61 4.01
N PRO A 27 -0.54 -3.34 4.41
CA PRO A 27 -0.79 -2.95 5.79
C PRO A 27 -2.06 -3.60 6.36
N GLU A 28 -2.05 -3.88 7.65
CA GLU A 28 -3.25 -4.39 8.31
C GLU A 28 -4.36 -3.33 8.33
N GLY A 29 -5.59 -3.74 8.08
CA GLY A 29 -6.74 -2.86 8.08
C GLY A 29 -7.97 -3.45 7.41
N GLN A 30 -9.10 -2.81 7.64
CA GLN A 30 -10.35 -3.15 6.97
C GLN A 30 -10.18 -2.95 5.46
N GLY A 31 -10.47 -3.98 4.69
CA GLY A 31 -10.30 -3.98 3.24
C GLY A 31 -9.06 -4.71 2.73
N LYS A 32 -8.06 -5.01 3.58
CA LYS A 32 -6.86 -5.75 3.17
C LYS A 32 -7.18 -7.02 2.40
N ALA A 33 -8.06 -7.87 2.95
CA ALA A 33 -8.42 -9.14 2.34
C ALA A 33 -9.13 -8.95 0.99
N VAL A 34 -10.00 -7.94 0.89
CA VAL A 34 -10.71 -7.63 -0.36
C VAL A 34 -9.72 -7.14 -1.42
N VAL A 35 -8.83 -6.19 -1.07
CA VAL A 35 -7.79 -5.70 -1.97
C VAL A 35 -6.89 -6.85 -2.43
N GLN A 36 -6.43 -7.68 -1.51
CA GLN A 36 -5.57 -8.82 -1.85
C GLN A 36 -6.27 -9.78 -2.81
N THR A 37 -7.52 -10.13 -2.54
CA THR A 37 -8.28 -11.07 -3.38
C THR A 37 -8.63 -10.47 -4.74
N ALA A 38 -9.17 -9.26 -4.77
CA ALA A 38 -9.64 -8.64 -6.01
C ALA A 38 -8.49 -8.21 -6.93
N CYS A 39 -7.41 -7.66 -6.36
CA CYS A 39 -6.32 -7.10 -7.17
C CYS A 39 -5.30 -8.16 -7.62
N SER A 40 -5.19 -9.31 -6.94
CA SER A 40 -4.20 -10.34 -7.30
C SER A 40 -4.69 -11.35 -8.35
N GLN A 41 -5.92 -11.22 -8.85
CA GLN A 41 -6.49 -12.17 -9.81
C GLN A 41 -5.82 -12.12 -11.20
N CYS A 42 -5.32 -10.97 -11.61
CA CYS A 42 -4.80 -10.76 -12.96
C CYS A 42 -3.31 -10.43 -13.00
N HIS A 43 -2.76 -9.84 -11.94
CA HIS A 43 -1.35 -9.45 -11.85
C HIS A 43 -0.92 -9.42 -10.38
N GLY A 44 0.38 -9.24 -10.13
CA GLY A 44 0.92 -9.12 -8.78
C GLY A 44 0.43 -7.85 -8.07
N ILE A 45 0.26 -7.96 -6.75
CA ILE A 45 -0.18 -6.83 -5.91
C ILE A 45 0.88 -5.72 -5.80
N ASP A 46 2.12 -6.03 -6.14
CA ASP A 46 3.25 -5.11 -6.12
C ASP A 46 3.04 -3.85 -6.98
N VAL A 47 2.19 -3.93 -8.00
CA VAL A 47 1.89 -2.79 -8.89
C VAL A 47 1.19 -1.61 -8.21
N ILE A 48 0.57 -1.83 -7.04
CA ILE A 48 -0.09 -0.75 -6.29
C ILE A 48 0.85 0.00 -5.35
N PHE A 49 2.03 -0.55 -5.08
CA PHE A 49 3.02 0.10 -4.22
C PHE A 49 3.85 1.14 -4.99
N GLY A 50 4.38 2.10 -4.27
CA GLY A 50 5.29 3.11 -4.83
C GLY A 50 4.63 4.19 -5.70
N GLN A 51 3.31 4.19 -5.81
CA GLN A 51 2.54 5.21 -6.54
C GLN A 51 1.44 5.77 -5.63
N PRO A 52 1.78 6.65 -4.69
CA PRO A 52 0.79 7.24 -3.82
C PRO A 52 -0.24 8.03 -4.64
N ARG A 53 -1.52 7.74 -4.41
CA ARG A 53 -2.64 8.36 -5.13
C ARG A 53 -3.68 8.88 -4.14
N SER A 54 -4.35 9.94 -4.52
CA SER A 54 -5.52 10.44 -3.80
C SER A 54 -6.67 9.42 -3.86
N ARG A 55 -7.69 9.64 -3.05
CA ARG A 55 -8.90 8.82 -3.06
C ARG A 55 -9.57 8.80 -4.44
N GLU A 56 -9.63 9.94 -5.10
CA GLU A 56 -10.22 10.12 -6.42
C GLU A 56 -9.44 9.34 -7.47
N GLU A 57 -8.11 9.46 -7.46
CA GLU A 57 -7.23 8.74 -8.39
C GLU A 57 -7.30 7.22 -8.18
N TRP A 58 -7.41 6.75 -6.92
CA TRP A 58 -7.65 5.33 -6.65
C TRP A 58 -9.01 4.88 -7.19
N GLY A 59 -10.05 5.71 -7.08
CA GLY A 59 -11.35 5.45 -7.68
C GLY A 59 -11.27 5.23 -9.19
N GLU A 60 -10.52 6.07 -9.90
CA GLU A 60 -10.29 5.92 -11.35
C GLU A 60 -9.55 4.62 -11.68
N VAL A 61 -8.51 4.29 -10.91
CA VAL A 61 -7.74 3.05 -11.10
C VAL A 61 -8.61 1.83 -10.90
N VAL A 62 -9.36 1.75 -9.80
CA VAL A 62 -10.22 0.60 -9.48
C VAL A 62 -11.35 0.48 -10.51
N SER A 63 -11.98 1.59 -10.91
CA SER A 63 -13.01 1.58 -11.96
C SER A 63 -12.48 1.05 -13.29
N ARG A 64 -11.25 1.40 -13.65
CA ARG A 64 -10.58 0.88 -14.83
C ARG A 64 -10.32 -0.62 -14.73
N MET A 65 -9.92 -1.11 -13.55
CA MET A 65 -9.71 -2.55 -13.33
C MET A 65 -11.02 -3.33 -13.43
N ILE A 66 -12.12 -2.79 -12.90
CA ILE A 66 -13.47 -3.37 -13.06
C ILE A 66 -13.84 -3.41 -14.54
N GLY A 67 -13.61 -2.33 -15.29
CA GLY A 67 -13.82 -2.30 -16.74
C GLY A 67 -12.98 -3.32 -17.52
N ASN A 68 -11.83 -3.73 -16.97
CA ASN A 68 -10.97 -4.78 -17.52
C ASN A 68 -11.35 -6.20 -17.02
N GLY A 69 -12.38 -6.34 -16.20
CA GLY A 69 -12.91 -7.63 -15.76
C GLY A 69 -12.63 -8.00 -14.30
N ALA A 70 -12.06 -7.09 -13.49
CA ALA A 70 -11.89 -7.35 -12.06
C ALA A 70 -13.26 -7.53 -11.38
N GLN A 71 -13.38 -8.59 -10.56
CA GLN A 71 -14.61 -8.88 -9.85
C GLN A 71 -14.60 -8.16 -8.51
N LEU A 72 -15.46 -7.17 -8.37
CA LEU A 72 -15.61 -6.38 -7.15
C LEU A 72 -17.10 -6.00 -7.00
N SER A 73 -17.67 -6.22 -5.82
CA SER A 73 -19.03 -5.78 -5.53
C SER A 73 -19.07 -4.26 -5.26
N ASP A 74 -20.26 -3.66 -5.38
CA ASP A 74 -20.43 -2.23 -5.09
C ASP A 74 -20.09 -1.88 -3.62
N ASP A 75 -20.40 -2.79 -2.70
CA ASP A 75 -20.07 -2.62 -1.28
C ASP A 75 -18.57 -2.67 -1.07
N ASP A 76 -17.88 -3.63 -1.70
CA ASP A 76 -16.44 -3.77 -1.61
C ASP A 76 -15.68 -2.64 -2.31
N TYR A 77 -16.27 -2.03 -3.34
CA TYR A 77 -15.66 -0.89 -4.04
C TYR A 77 -15.29 0.24 -3.09
N ASN A 78 -16.23 0.65 -2.25
CA ASN A 78 -15.98 1.72 -1.29
C ASN A 78 -14.94 1.32 -0.23
N VAL A 79 -14.97 0.08 0.24
CA VAL A 79 -14.00 -0.47 1.19
C VAL A 79 -12.59 -0.48 0.59
N VAL A 80 -12.46 -0.90 -0.66
CA VAL A 80 -11.18 -0.91 -1.39
C VAL A 80 -10.62 0.50 -1.56
N ILE A 81 -11.44 1.45 -2.03
CA ILE A 81 -11.00 2.85 -2.21
C ILE A 81 -10.54 3.45 -0.90
N GLU A 82 -11.31 3.25 0.19
CA GLU A 82 -10.94 3.75 1.52
C GLU A 82 -9.62 3.15 2.00
N TYR A 83 -9.45 1.85 1.85
CA TYR A 83 -8.22 1.16 2.22
C TYR A 83 -7.02 1.70 1.44
N LEU A 84 -7.12 1.80 0.13
CA LEU A 84 -6.04 2.27 -0.74
C LEU A 84 -5.67 3.73 -0.44
N ALA A 85 -6.66 4.59 -0.28
CA ALA A 85 -6.42 6.01 0.04
C ALA A 85 -5.77 6.19 1.42
N THR A 86 -6.18 5.37 2.39
CA THR A 86 -5.66 5.45 3.77
C THR A 86 -4.23 4.92 3.87
N HIS A 87 -3.94 3.80 3.23
CA HIS A 87 -2.67 3.09 3.42
C HIS A 87 -1.64 3.37 2.30
N LEU A 88 -2.10 3.72 1.11
CA LEU A 88 -1.27 3.95 -0.07
C LEU A 88 -1.51 5.34 -0.69
N GLY A 89 -2.15 6.24 0.07
CA GLY A 89 -2.32 7.62 -0.33
C GLY A 89 -1.06 8.46 -0.11
N PRO A 90 -1.06 9.74 -0.55
CA PRO A 90 -0.01 10.69 -0.22
C PRO A 90 0.15 10.83 1.30
N VAL A 91 1.37 11.05 1.76
CA VAL A 91 1.73 11.12 3.20
C VAL A 91 0.84 12.09 4.00
N SER A 92 0.34 13.13 3.35
CA SER A 92 -0.57 14.11 3.96
C SER A 92 -1.96 13.54 4.32
N GLN A 93 -2.36 12.42 3.71
CA GLN A 93 -3.65 11.77 3.97
C GLN A 93 -3.54 10.66 5.01
N ASN A 94 -2.33 10.17 5.27
CA ASN A 94 -2.05 9.13 6.27
C ASN A 94 -1.76 9.70 7.66
N ALA A 95 -1.81 11.01 7.85
CA ALA A 95 -1.77 11.59 9.18
C ALA A 95 -3.03 11.19 9.93
N PRO A 96 -2.94 10.66 11.19
CA PRO A 96 -4.11 10.35 11.97
C PRO A 96 -4.97 11.62 12.05
N ALA A 97 -6.23 11.50 11.67
CA ALA A 97 -7.20 12.59 11.73
C ALA A 97 -7.29 13.10 13.17
N LYS A 98 -6.51 14.10 13.49
CA LYS A 98 -6.70 14.89 14.69
C LYS A 98 -7.96 15.70 14.48
N GLY A 99 -9.04 15.23 15.09
CA GLY A 99 -10.22 16.01 15.43
C GLY A 99 -10.84 16.74 14.24
N HIS A 100 -11.93 16.21 13.79
CA HIS A 100 -12.88 16.97 12.97
C HIS A 100 -13.34 18.17 13.80
N ALA A 101 -12.65 19.30 13.65
CA ALA A 101 -13.15 20.56 14.14
C ALA A 101 -14.35 20.90 13.24
N THR A 102 -15.53 20.74 13.81
CA THR A 102 -16.79 21.22 13.27
C THR A 102 -16.63 22.72 13.01
N SER A 103 -16.35 23.11 11.78
CA SER A 103 -16.46 24.48 11.34
C SER A 103 -17.95 24.75 11.11
N THR A 104 -18.57 25.24 12.15
CA THR A 104 -19.88 25.88 12.06
C THR A 104 -19.70 27.15 11.23
N ALA A 105 -20.13 27.10 9.99
CA ALA A 105 -20.25 28.31 9.19
C ALA A 105 -21.34 29.22 9.82
N PRO A 106 -21.07 30.50 10.08
CA PRO A 106 -22.12 31.44 10.47
C PRO A 106 -23.04 31.68 9.27
N GLY A 107 -24.34 31.46 9.52
CA GLY A 107 -25.37 31.79 8.55
C GLY A 107 -25.36 33.25 8.18
N GLU A 108 -25.21 33.53 6.90
CA GLU A 108 -25.52 34.84 6.35
C GLU A 108 -27.01 34.93 6.13
N GLY A 109 -27.66 35.71 7.01
CA GLY A 109 -29.02 36.13 6.81
C GLY A 109 -29.13 37.01 5.58
N HIS A 110 -29.98 36.62 4.64
CA HIS A 110 -30.42 37.47 3.55
C HIS A 110 -31.76 38.08 3.97
N ASP A 111 -31.69 39.29 4.49
CA ASP A 111 -32.82 40.17 4.58
C ASP A 111 -33.00 40.92 3.27
N LYS A 112 -34.18 40.81 2.74
CA LYS A 112 -34.94 41.59 1.80
C LYS A 112 -35.32 40.94 0.51
#